data_748b93f134119c9128a5083cae51bd7c
#
_entry.id   748b93f134119c9128a5083cae51bd7c
#
_cell.length_a   1.000
_cell.length_b   1.000
_cell.length_c   1.000
_cell.angle_alpha   90.00
_cell.angle_beta   90.00
_cell.angle_gamma   90.00
#
_symmetry.space_group_name_H-M   'P 1'
#
loop_
_entity.id
_entity.type
_entity.pdbx_description
1 polymer ?
#
loop_
_entity_poly.entity_id
_entity_poly.type
_entity_poly.pdbx_seq_one_letter_code
_entity_poly.pdbx_strand_id
1 'polypeptide(L)' 'MKLNEAVAYRIKELCKERGITQYQLYLKTGVPQSTLSTIMKCSYPSMKLRIIYEICDGLEIGLHDFFASDVFNRENIEEC' A
#
# COMPACT_ATOMS: atom_id res chain seq x y z
N MET A 1 -2.54 -6.06 13.66
CA MET A 1 -2.59 -4.70 13.08
C MET A 1 -3.90 -4.49 12.33
N LYS A 2 -4.31 -3.26 12.15
CA LYS A 2 -5.51 -2.96 11.38
C LYS A 2 -5.23 -3.10 9.89
N LEU A 3 -6.28 -3.26 9.09
CA LEU A 3 -6.13 -3.49 7.64
C LEU A 3 -5.37 -2.33 6.97
N ASN A 4 -5.71 -1.08 7.31
CA ASN A 4 -5.02 0.07 6.72
C ASN A 4 -3.54 0.13 7.11
N GLU A 5 -3.21 -0.36 8.30
CA GLU A 5 -1.81 -0.47 8.74
C GLU A 5 -1.07 -1.53 7.94
N ALA A 6 -1.73 -2.66 7.66
CA ALA A 6 -1.14 -3.73 6.86
C ALA A 6 -0.87 -3.25 5.43
N VAL A 7 -1.80 -2.49 4.85
CA VAL A 7 -1.62 -1.92 3.51
C VAL A 7 -0.45 -0.94 3.49
N ALA A 8 -0.37 -0.05 4.46
CA ALA A 8 0.74 0.91 4.56
C ALA A 8 2.07 0.19 4.71
N TYR A 9 2.12 -0.83 5.56
CA TYR A 9 3.31 -1.64 5.77
C TYR A 9 3.77 -2.28 4.46
N ARG A 10 2.82 -2.88 3.72
CA ARG A 10 3.15 -3.56 2.46
C ARG A 10 3.70 -2.58 1.40
N ILE A 11 3.11 -1.39 1.31
CA ILE A 11 3.59 -0.37 0.38
C ILE A 11 5.01 0.06 0.74
N LYS A 12 5.27 0.28 2.03
CA LYS A 12 6.62 0.66 2.51
C LYS A 12 7.63 -0.44 2.20
N GLU A 13 7.23 -1.69 2.39
CA GLU A 13 8.09 -2.85 2.11
C GLU A 13 8.46 -2.90 0.62
N LEU A 14 7.46 -2.74 -0.26
CA LEU A 14 7.69 -2.75 -1.70
C LEU A 14 8.58 -1.58 -2.14
N CYS A 15 8.38 -0.40 -1.58
CA CYS A 15 9.22 0.74 -1.87
C CYS A 15 10.67 0.51 -1.43
N LYS A 16 10.85 -0.09 -0.25
CA LYS A 16 12.16 -0.40 0.28
C LYS A 16 12.89 -1.42 -0.60
N GLU A 17 12.18 -2.47 -1.02
CA GLU A 17 12.73 -3.49 -1.91
C GLU A 17 13.22 -2.90 -3.23
N ARG A 18 12.52 -1.88 -3.73
CA ARG A 18 12.83 -1.25 -5.02
C ARG A 18 13.76 -0.04 -4.88
N GLY A 19 14.07 0.37 -3.66
CA GLY A 19 14.90 1.53 -3.42
C GLY A 19 14.27 2.83 -3.90
N ILE A 20 12.95 2.97 -3.79
CA ILE A 20 12.24 4.17 -4.24
C ILE A 20 11.65 4.93 -3.06
N THR A 21 11.55 6.26 -3.24
CA THR A 21 10.95 7.17 -2.26
C THR A 21 9.44 7.28 -2.50
N GLN A 22 8.73 7.90 -1.55
CA GLN A 22 7.31 8.20 -1.71
C GLN A 22 7.07 9.11 -2.92
N TYR A 23 7.96 10.05 -3.18
CA TYR A 23 7.87 10.93 -4.34
C TYR A 23 7.98 10.13 -5.64
N GLN A 24 8.92 9.20 -5.70
CA GLN A 24 9.10 8.33 -6.87
C GLN A 24 7.87 7.42 -7.04
N LEU A 25 7.28 6.97 -5.96
CA LEU A 25 6.05 6.19 -6.01
C LEU A 25 4.92 7.01 -6.63
N TYR A 26 4.77 8.28 -6.23
CA TYR A 26 3.82 9.20 -6.85
C TYR A 26 4.05 9.29 -8.36
N LEU A 27 5.30 9.48 -8.79
CA LEU A 27 5.62 9.59 -10.21
C LEU A 27 5.29 8.32 -10.99
N LYS A 28 5.48 7.16 -10.39
CA LYS A 28 5.22 5.87 -11.04
C LYS A 28 3.74 5.52 -11.10
N THR A 29 2.97 5.92 -10.11
CA THR A 29 1.59 5.45 -9.96
C THR A 29 0.55 6.49 -10.35
N GLY A 30 0.90 7.77 -10.31
CA GLY A 30 -0.06 8.85 -10.51
C GLY A 30 -0.96 9.09 -9.30
N VAL A 31 -0.81 8.32 -8.23
CA VAL A 31 -1.58 8.54 -6.99
C VAL A 31 -1.05 9.80 -6.32
N PRO A 32 -1.91 10.80 -6.02
CA PRO A 32 -1.45 12.06 -5.44
C PRO A 32 -0.61 11.88 -4.18
N GLN A 33 0.39 12.72 -4.00
CA GLN A 33 1.24 12.66 -2.81
C GLN A 33 0.45 12.82 -1.51
N SER A 34 -0.60 13.67 -1.53
CA SER A 34 -1.47 13.83 -0.36
C SER A 34 -2.17 12.51 0.00
N THR A 35 -2.61 11.75 -1.00
CA THR A 35 -3.22 10.44 -0.78
C THR A 35 -2.19 9.46 -0.24
N LEU A 36 -1.00 9.41 -0.82
CA LEU A 36 0.07 8.54 -0.34
C LEU A 36 0.45 8.87 1.10
N SER A 37 0.54 10.16 1.45
CA SER A 37 0.83 10.59 2.82
C SER A 37 -0.25 10.11 3.78
N THR A 38 -1.51 10.22 3.39
CA THR A 38 -2.64 9.76 4.21
C THR A 38 -2.56 8.25 4.44
N ILE A 39 -2.22 7.49 3.40
CA ILE A 39 -2.03 6.04 3.51
C ILE A 39 -0.89 5.72 4.48
N MET A 40 0.25 6.39 4.33
CA MET A 40 1.44 6.12 5.14
C MET A 40 1.24 6.46 6.60
N LYS A 41 0.36 7.43 6.90
CA LYS A 41 0.01 7.81 8.27
C LYS A 41 -1.08 6.93 8.86
N CYS A 42 -1.55 5.95 8.10
CA CYS A 42 -2.64 5.05 8.49
C CYS A 42 -3.93 5.82 8.82
N SER A 43 -4.15 6.94 8.14
CA SER A 43 -5.32 7.81 8.35
C SER A 43 -6.40 7.61 7.30
N TYR A 44 -6.35 6.51 6.57
CA TYR A 44 -7.28 6.23 5.48
C TYR A 44 -8.02 4.91 5.77
N PRO A 45 -9.05 4.94 6.64
CA PRO A 45 -9.68 3.71 7.12
C PRO A 45 -10.47 2.94 6.06
N SER A 46 -11.00 3.62 5.05
CA SER A 46 -11.84 3.01 4.00
C SER A 46 -11.24 3.22 2.63
N MET A 47 -10.01 2.76 2.45
CA MET A 47 -9.28 2.91 1.21
C MET A 47 -9.96 2.16 0.06
N LYS A 48 -10.07 2.83 -1.10
CA LYS A 48 -10.63 2.21 -2.29
C LYS A 48 -9.64 1.19 -2.87
N LEU A 49 -10.15 0.04 -3.25
CA LEU A 49 -9.33 -0.99 -3.90
C LEU A 49 -8.65 -0.47 -5.17
N ARG A 50 -9.30 0.47 -5.87
CA ARG A 50 -8.72 1.08 -7.06
C ARG A 50 -7.39 1.77 -6.79
N ILE A 51 -7.23 2.40 -5.64
CA ILE A 51 -5.96 3.04 -5.27
C ILE A 51 -4.87 1.99 -5.15
N ILE A 52 -5.19 0.85 -4.54
CA ILE A 52 -4.24 -0.26 -4.42
C ILE A 52 -3.87 -0.78 -5.80
N TYR A 53 -4.86 -0.92 -6.68
CA TYR A 53 -4.60 -1.34 -8.06
C TYR A 53 -3.66 -0.37 -8.78
N GLU A 54 -3.88 0.94 -8.64
CA GLU A 54 -3.03 1.94 -9.27
C GLU A 54 -1.60 1.88 -8.75
N ILE A 55 -1.43 1.62 -7.46
CA ILE A 55 -0.10 1.44 -6.87
C ILE A 55 0.57 0.20 -7.46
N CYS A 56 -0.16 -0.91 -7.53
CA CYS A 56 0.37 -2.14 -8.11
C CYS A 56 0.76 -1.96 -9.57
N ASP A 57 -0.09 -1.30 -10.34
CA ASP A 57 0.16 -1.05 -11.76
C ASP A 57 1.44 -0.22 -11.95
N GLY A 58 1.62 0.83 -11.16
CA GLY A 58 2.81 1.65 -11.20
C GLY A 58 4.07 0.91 -10.79
N LEU A 59 3.95 -0.08 -9.92
CA LEU A 59 5.07 -0.92 -9.48
C LEU A 59 5.24 -2.16 -10.37
N GLU A 60 4.37 -2.33 -11.35
CA GLU A 60 4.39 -3.45 -12.30
C GLU A 60 4.25 -4.81 -11.60
N ILE A 61 3.37 -4.88 -10.62
CA ILE A 61 3.01 -6.13 -9.93
C ILE A 61 1.51 -6.33 -10.01
N GLY A 62 1.08 -7.59 -9.87
CA GLY A 62 -0.34 -7.91 -9.78
C GLY A 62 -0.87 -7.70 -8.36
N LEU A 63 -2.20 -7.59 -8.25
CA LEU A 63 -2.85 -7.53 -6.94
C LEU A 63 -2.53 -8.77 -6.11
N HIS A 64 -2.43 -9.93 -6.77
CA HIS A 64 -2.08 -11.17 -6.10
C HIS A 64 -0.72 -11.02 -5.37
N ASP A 65 0.27 -10.48 -6.07
CA ASP A 65 1.61 -10.29 -5.50
C ASP A 65 1.59 -9.29 -4.34
N PHE A 66 0.78 -8.24 -4.47
CA PHE A 66 0.66 -7.24 -3.41
C PHE A 66 0.16 -7.88 -2.11
N PHE A 67 -0.88 -8.72 -2.22
CA PHE A 67 -1.50 -9.32 -1.05
C PHE A 67 -0.84 -10.63 -0.62
N ALA A 68 0.21 -11.07 -1.30
CA ALA A 68 0.96 -12.28 -0.94
C ALA A 68 1.99 -11.96 0.15
N SER A 69 1.51 -11.47 1.29
CA SER A 69 2.33 -11.11 2.44
C SER A 69 1.63 -11.58 3.71
N ASP A 70 2.42 -12.05 4.67
CA ASP A 70 1.88 -12.55 5.94
C ASP A 70 1.10 -11.50 6.72
N VAL A 71 1.36 -10.20 6.48
CA VAL A 71 0.61 -9.14 7.16
C VAL A 71 -0.88 -9.18 6.83
N PHE A 72 -1.26 -9.79 5.72
CA PHE A 72 -2.66 -9.93 5.32
C PHE A 72 -3.29 -11.24 5.78
N ASN A 73 -2.54 -12.10 6.47
CA ASN A 73 -3.10 -13.32 7.03
C ASN A 73 -4.16 -12.95 8.08
N ARG A 74 -5.20 -13.76 8.13
CA ARG A 74 -6.34 -13.47 9.01
C ARG A 74 -5.94 -13.24 10.47
N GLU A 75 -4.98 -14.00 10.97
CA GLU A 75 -4.52 -13.89 12.35
C GLU A 75 -3.76 -12.60 12.63
N ASN A 76 -3.32 -11.88 11.60
CA ASN A 76 -2.54 -10.65 11.75
C ASN A 76 -3.39 -9.39 11.59
N ILE A 77 -4.64 -9.53 11.17
CA ILE A 77 -5.56 -8.41 10.97
C ILE A 77 -6.57 -8.36 12.11
N GLU A 78 -6.66 -7.22 12.77
CA GLU A 78 -7.61 -6.97 13.86
C GLU A 78 -8.49 -5.78 13.48
N GLU A 79 -9.70 -6.06 13.01
CA GLU A 79 -10.71 -5.04 12.71
C GLU A 79 -11.91 -5.24 13.61
N CYS A 80 -12.37 -4.19 14.26
CA CYS A 80 -13.52 -4.26 15.15
C CYS A 80 -14.73 -3.66 14.50
#